data_4bef003b87a49b9f2f90f5f7b99ba9d0
#
_entry.id   4bef003b87a49b9f2f90f5f7b99ba9d0
#
_cell.length_a   1.000
_cell.length_b   1.000
_cell.length_c   1.000
_cell.angle_alpha   90.00
_cell.angle_beta   90.00
_cell.angle_gamma   90.00
#
_symmetry.space_group_name_H-M   'P 1'
#
loop_
_entity.id
_entity.type
_entity.pdbx_description
1 polymer ?
#
loop_
_entity_poly.entity_id
_entity_poly.type
_entity_poly.pdbx_seq_one_letter_code
_entity_poly.pdbx_strand_id
1 'polypeptide(L)'
;VIRSINYYPVGNEKAEEGVVSLALGLGKHIVEGGQSIRLSPYHPKNVMQMSELHTALRQTQTDFYAIDTRHIGEDFKVDDGFNILKLGVREAEKDHALHFIASTYDPQDNVIRDGLWECGRKIISFAGVLQQGVFPLPKLMQLSMQLGADAMKRPVEIEFACNLNADRTGEMYLLQIRPIVEENQAVVENLSQIADDQCLLRTDMALGHGESHEVRDVVYVKTSEGYNPLENKEVAQEVETFNRQFADDGERYVLIGPGRWGSSDPGLGIPVKWSSISAASVIVELGIEGYQIDASQGTHFFQNVTSLGVGYLTINP
;
A
#
# COMPACT_ATOMS: atom_id res chain seq x y z
N VAL A 1 -0.31 -0.93 9.50
CA VAL A 1 1.15 -0.79 9.49
C VAL A 1 1.49 0.68 9.64
N ILE A 2 2.51 0.99 10.46
CA ILE A 2 3.05 2.34 10.68
C ILE A 2 4.48 2.35 10.18
N ARG A 3 4.89 3.41 9.48
CA ARG A 3 6.28 3.71 9.17
C ARG A 3 6.65 5.09 9.70
N SER A 4 7.74 5.19 10.42
CA SER A 4 8.19 6.46 10.99
C SER A 4 8.86 7.40 9.98
N ILE A 5 8.97 6.96 8.72
CA ILE A 5 9.37 7.79 7.60
C ILE A 5 8.35 7.63 6.47
N ASN A 6 7.93 8.75 5.89
CA ASN A 6 7.07 8.81 4.71
C ASN A 6 7.94 9.16 3.50
N TYR A 7 8.16 8.20 2.62
CA TYR A 7 8.96 8.42 1.41
C TYR A 7 8.22 9.25 0.34
N TYR A 8 6.88 9.34 0.45
CA TYR A 8 6.03 10.04 -0.51
C TYR A 8 5.04 10.93 0.23
N PRO A 9 5.52 12.02 0.87
CA PRO A 9 4.64 12.97 1.55
C PRO A 9 3.79 13.72 0.52
N VAL A 10 2.53 13.98 0.88
CA VAL A 10 1.56 14.63 0.00
C VAL A 10 1.04 15.92 0.64
N GLY A 11 0.95 16.97 -0.15
CA GLY A 11 0.46 18.26 0.31
C GLY A 11 1.36 18.86 1.39
N ASN A 12 0.85 18.99 2.61
CA ASN A 12 1.56 19.56 3.76
C ASN A 12 2.25 18.51 4.65
N GLU A 13 2.22 17.24 4.26
CA GLU A 13 2.90 16.18 4.99
C GLU A 13 4.42 16.33 4.89
N LYS A 14 5.13 15.85 5.90
CA LYS A 14 6.60 15.80 5.92
C LYS A 14 7.08 14.36 6.02
N ALA A 15 8.27 14.10 5.51
CA ALA A 15 8.86 12.75 5.55
C ALA A 15 8.98 12.20 6.98
N GLU A 16 9.40 13.05 7.93
CA GLU A 16 9.59 12.70 9.34
C GLU A 16 8.28 12.47 10.13
N GLU A 17 7.14 12.87 9.58
CA GLU A 17 5.82 12.63 10.19
C GLU A 17 5.33 11.20 10.00
N GLY A 18 6.01 10.43 9.15
CA GLY A 18 5.67 9.05 8.90
C GLY A 18 4.37 8.86 8.12
N VAL A 19 4.05 7.60 7.89
CA VAL A 19 2.84 7.19 7.16
C VAL A 19 2.22 5.96 7.81
N VAL A 20 0.90 5.86 7.76
CA VAL A 20 0.12 4.74 8.29
C VAL A 20 -0.80 4.19 7.23
N SER A 21 -0.88 2.85 7.17
CA SER A 21 -1.89 2.13 6.40
C SER A 21 -2.86 1.43 7.35
N LEU A 22 -4.15 1.69 7.18
CA LEU A 22 -5.24 1.11 7.97
C LEU A 22 -6.14 0.25 7.09
N ALA A 23 -6.49 -0.94 7.57
CA ALA A 23 -7.46 -1.83 6.94
C ALA A 23 -8.30 -2.56 8.00
N LEU A 24 -9.49 -2.99 7.62
CA LEU A 24 -10.33 -3.90 8.38
C LEU A 24 -9.81 -5.33 8.24
N GLY A 25 -9.81 -6.10 9.32
CA GLY A 25 -9.45 -7.51 9.34
C GLY A 25 -7.96 -7.76 9.58
N LEU A 26 -7.46 -8.90 9.12
CA LEU A 26 -6.07 -9.28 9.34
C LEU A 26 -5.09 -8.44 8.52
N GLY A 27 -3.91 -8.20 9.11
CA GLY A 27 -2.81 -7.46 8.47
C GLY A 27 -2.35 -8.02 7.12
N LYS A 28 -2.63 -9.29 6.84
CA LYS A 28 -2.43 -9.95 5.54
C LYS A 28 -2.96 -9.11 4.36
N HIS A 29 -4.11 -8.43 4.55
CA HIS A 29 -4.69 -7.56 3.53
C HIS A 29 -3.74 -6.42 3.12
N ILE A 30 -3.06 -5.78 4.07
CA ILE A 30 -2.12 -4.68 3.80
C ILE A 30 -0.84 -5.21 3.17
N VAL A 31 -0.25 -6.28 3.74
CA VAL A 31 1.05 -6.79 3.28
C VAL A 31 1.00 -7.44 1.90
N GLU A 32 -0.18 -7.90 1.47
CA GLU A 32 -0.45 -8.38 0.11
C GLU A 32 -0.83 -7.26 -0.88
N GLY A 33 -0.75 -5.99 -0.46
CA GLY A 33 -1.02 -4.85 -1.33
C GLY A 33 -2.49 -4.57 -1.58
N GLY A 34 -3.39 -5.05 -0.71
CA GLY A 34 -4.82 -4.74 -0.77
C GLY A 34 -5.12 -3.27 -0.51
N GLN A 35 -6.35 -2.87 -0.83
CA GLN A 35 -6.82 -1.50 -0.60
C GLN A 35 -6.81 -1.15 0.89
N SER A 36 -6.17 -0.06 1.26
CA SER A 36 -6.07 0.42 2.62
C SER A 36 -6.14 1.94 2.67
N ILE A 37 -6.62 2.50 3.76
CA ILE A 37 -6.57 3.94 3.98
C ILE A 37 -5.15 4.32 4.38
N ARG A 38 -4.55 5.23 3.61
CA ARG A 38 -3.22 5.79 3.87
C ARG A 38 -3.36 7.22 4.41
N LEU A 39 -2.60 7.53 5.45
CA LEU A 39 -2.58 8.87 6.05
C LEU A 39 -1.28 9.14 6.79
N SER A 40 -0.94 10.43 6.97
CA SER A 40 -0.02 10.84 8.02
C SER A 40 -0.75 10.89 9.36
N PRO A 41 -0.23 10.28 10.44
CA PRO A 41 -0.87 10.36 11.76
C PRO A 41 -0.86 11.77 12.36
N TYR A 42 -0.06 12.70 11.82
CA TYR A 42 -0.06 14.12 12.17
C TYR A 42 -1.16 14.89 11.45
N HIS A 43 -1.64 14.37 10.31
CA HIS A 43 -2.73 14.93 9.50
C HIS A 43 -3.88 13.94 9.32
N PRO A 44 -4.49 13.39 10.40
CA PRO A 44 -5.42 12.26 10.31
C PRO A 44 -6.71 12.56 9.53
N LYS A 45 -7.02 13.84 9.32
CA LYS A 45 -8.20 14.26 8.54
C LYS A 45 -7.94 14.35 7.04
N ASN A 46 -6.66 14.33 6.64
CA ASN A 46 -6.28 14.41 5.23
C ASN A 46 -6.09 12.99 4.68
N VAL A 47 -7.17 12.38 4.25
CA VAL A 47 -7.16 11.06 3.62
C VAL A 47 -7.40 11.24 2.13
N MET A 48 -6.35 11.06 1.32
CA MET A 48 -6.44 11.30 -0.14
C MET A 48 -7.47 10.41 -0.82
N GLN A 49 -7.58 9.15 -0.43
CA GLN A 49 -8.58 8.24 -0.97
C GLN A 49 -10.02 8.71 -0.74
N MET A 50 -10.23 9.62 0.22
CA MET A 50 -11.55 10.18 0.55
C MET A 50 -11.76 11.60 0.01
N SER A 51 -10.80 12.17 -0.73
CA SER A 51 -10.87 13.55 -1.24
C SER A 51 -11.96 13.74 -2.29
N GLU A 52 -12.20 12.72 -3.10
CA GLU A 52 -13.20 12.72 -4.15
C GLU A 52 -14.07 11.47 -4.10
N LEU A 53 -15.35 11.61 -4.42
CA LEU A 53 -16.32 10.53 -4.38
C LEU A 53 -15.91 9.34 -5.27
N HIS A 54 -15.50 9.62 -6.51
CA HIS A 54 -15.10 8.56 -7.44
C HIS A 54 -13.88 7.79 -6.93
N THR A 55 -12.89 8.49 -6.40
CA THR A 55 -11.68 7.90 -5.79
C THR A 55 -12.04 7.05 -4.58
N ALA A 56 -12.90 7.55 -3.69
CA ALA A 56 -13.36 6.81 -2.52
C ALA A 56 -14.08 5.51 -2.88
N LEU A 57 -14.93 5.54 -3.90
CA LEU A 57 -15.67 4.36 -4.35
C LEU A 57 -14.78 3.28 -4.98
N ARG A 58 -13.63 3.66 -5.55
CA ARG A 58 -12.71 2.75 -6.24
C ARG A 58 -11.55 2.29 -5.37
N GLN A 59 -11.04 3.13 -4.46
CA GLN A 59 -9.80 2.91 -3.73
C GLN A 59 -10.01 2.49 -2.27
N THR A 60 -11.26 2.37 -1.81
CA THR A 60 -11.52 1.88 -0.45
C THR A 60 -11.75 0.37 -0.44
N GLN A 61 -11.42 -0.22 0.67
CA GLN A 61 -11.46 -1.66 0.91
C GLN A 61 -12.84 -2.27 0.61
N THR A 62 -12.87 -3.35 -0.17
CA THR A 62 -14.09 -4.07 -0.57
C THR A 62 -14.22 -5.44 0.10
N ASP A 63 -13.10 -6.00 0.52
CA ASP A 63 -13.01 -7.29 1.19
C ASP A 63 -11.99 -7.26 2.34
N PHE A 64 -11.99 -8.26 3.18
CA PHE A 64 -11.06 -8.40 4.29
C PHE A 64 -10.75 -9.85 4.60
N TYR A 65 -9.63 -10.10 5.28
CA TYR A 65 -9.30 -11.42 5.79
C TYR A 65 -9.74 -11.57 7.23
N ALA A 66 -10.34 -12.71 7.55
CA ALA A 66 -10.78 -13.12 8.88
C ALA A 66 -10.32 -14.54 9.18
N ILE A 67 -10.28 -14.91 10.47
CA ILE A 67 -9.98 -16.27 10.90
C ILE A 67 -11.30 -17.02 11.10
N ASP A 68 -11.40 -18.21 10.50
CA ASP A 68 -12.48 -19.14 10.81
C ASP A 68 -12.20 -19.86 12.13
N THR A 69 -12.93 -19.50 13.16
CA THR A 69 -12.75 -20.07 14.49
C THR A 69 -13.49 -21.38 14.71
N ARG A 70 -14.32 -21.83 13.77
CA ARG A 70 -15.13 -23.07 13.90
C ARG A 70 -14.27 -24.33 13.91
N HIS A 71 -13.08 -24.28 13.32
CA HIS A 71 -12.15 -25.39 13.18
C HIS A 71 -10.90 -25.25 14.08
N ILE A 72 -10.95 -24.38 15.07
CA ILE A 72 -9.87 -24.27 16.07
C ILE A 72 -9.86 -25.55 16.92
N GLY A 73 -8.81 -26.36 16.75
CA GLY A 73 -8.63 -27.63 17.47
C GLY A 73 -8.82 -28.89 16.61
N GLU A 74 -9.27 -28.75 15.37
CA GLU A 74 -9.18 -29.80 14.37
C GLU A 74 -7.81 -29.78 13.71
N ASP A 75 -7.32 -30.93 13.24
CA ASP A 75 -5.99 -31.18 12.69
C ASP A 75 -5.22 -29.94 12.21
N PHE A 76 -4.19 -29.58 12.98
CA PHE A 76 -3.27 -28.49 12.62
C PHE A 76 -2.60 -28.79 11.28
N LYS A 77 -2.92 -28.00 10.26
CA LYS A 77 -2.23 -28.04 8.97
C LYS A 77 -1.20 -26.93 8.94
N VAL A 78 -0.02 -27.23 8.45
CA VAL A 78 1.11 -26.28 8.28
C VAL A 78 0.86 -25.33 7.09
N ASP A 79 -0.38 -25.16 6.65
CA ASP A 79 -0.75 -24.25 5.57
C ASP A 79 -1.24 -22.93 6.17
N ASP A 80 -0.53 -21.84 5.90
CA ASP A 80 -0.84 -20.48 6.38
C ASP A 80 -2.23 -19.96 5.96
N GLY A 81 -2.92 -20.66 5.06
CA GLY A 81 -4.25 -20.32 4.58
C GLY A 81 -5.40 -21.13 5.13
N PHE A 82 -5.12 -22.17 5.92
CA PHE A 82 -6.11 -23.22 6.28
C PHE A 82 -7.39 -22.69 6.93
N ASN A 83 -7.30 -21.67 7.76
CA ASN A 83 -8.44 -21.10 8.48
C ASN A 83 -8.65 -19.61 8.15
N ILE A 84 -8.07 -19.10 7.07
CA ILE A 84 -8.27 -17.72 6.64
C ILE A 84 -9.39 -17.65 5.62
N LEU A 85 -10.37 -16.81 5.93
CA LEU A 85 -11.49 -16.49 5.04
C LEU A 85 -11.29 -15.12 4.42
N LYS A 86 -11.51 -15.00 3.13
CA LYS A 86 -11.64 -13.71 2.44
C LYS A 86 -13.12 -13.38 2.31
N LEU A 87 -13.57 -12.34 3.00
CA LEU A 87 -14.97 -11.95 3.13
C LEU A 87 -15.20 -10.54 2.59
N GLY A 88 -16.37 -10.29 2.01
CA GLY A 88 -16.75 -8.93 1.63
C GLY A 88 -17.06 -8.07 2.86
N VAL A 89 -16.79 -6.75 2.78
CA VAL A 89 -16.98 -5.79 3.89
C VAL A 89 -18.34 -5.89 4.56
N ARG A 90 -19.41 -6.23 3.81
CA ARG A 90 -20.76 -6.41 4.36
C ARG A 90 -20.85 -7.48 5.45
N GLU A 91 -20.02 -8.52 5.39
CA GLU A 91 -20.03 -9.58 6.40
C GLU A 91 -19.64 -9.05 7.80
N ALA A 92 -18.80 -8.02 7.85
CA ALA A 92 -18.36 -7.38 9.08
C ALA A 92 -19.48 -6.57 9.80
N GLU A 93 -20.62 -6.32 9.15
CA GLU A 93 -21.79 -5.71 9.82
C GLU A 93 -22.35 -6.63 10.91
N LYS A 94 -22.29 -7.96 10.69
CA LYS A 94 -22.83 -8.98 11.61
C LYS A 94 -22.08 -8.98 12.95
N ASP A 95 -20.80 -8.62 12.93
CA ASP A 95 -19.92 -8.61 14.09
C ASP A 95 -19.79 -7.20 14.70
N HIS A 96 -20.60 -6.24 14.26
CA HIS A 96 -20.55 -4.82 14.66
C HIS A 96 -19.18 -4.14 14.43
N ALA A 97 -18.30 -4.76 13.65
CA ALA A 97 -16.95 -4.28 13.42
C ALA A 97 -16.88 -2.96 12.62
N LEU A 98 -17.97 -2.61 11.91
CA LEU A 98 -18.01 -1.42 11.05
C LEU A 98 -18.38 -0.12 11.77
N HIS A 99 -18.82 -0.17 13.02
CA HIS A 99 -19.50 0.94 13.68
C HIS A 99 -18.75 2.28 13.65
N PHE A 100 -17.42 2.27 13.85
CA PHE A 100 -16.60 3.50 13.87
C PHE A 100 -15.68 3.64 12.66
N ILE A 101 -15.65 2.64 11.78
CA ILE A 101 -14.70 2.62 10.68
C ILE A 101 -15.33 2.71 9.30
N ALA A 102 -16.67 2.59 9.22
CA ALA A 102 -17.37 2.68 7.95
C ALA A 102 -18.13 4.00 7.79
N SER A 103 -18.20 4.43 6.54
CA SER A 103 -19.15 5.40 6.01
C SER A 103 -20.10 4.70 5.04
N THR A 104 -21.19 5.33 4.68
CA THR A 104 -22.17 4.78 3.73
C THR A 104 -22.29 5.71 2.51
N TYR A 105 -22.09 5.16 1.32
CA TYR A 105 -22.38 5.86 0.07
C TYR A 105 -23.88 5.78 -0.24
N ASP A 106 -24.49 6.93 -0.39
CA ASP A 106 -25.87 7.11 -0.81
C ASP A 106 -25.91 7.37 -2.32
N PRO A 107 -26.42 6.40 -3.12
CA PRO A 107 -26.48 6.57 -4.57
C PRO A 107 -27.57 7.54 -5.05
N GLN A 108 -28.56 7.87 -4.21
CA GLN A 108 -29.64 8.80 -4.58
C GLN A 108 -29.12 10.24 -4.52
N ASP A 109 -28.42 10.59 -3.45
CA ASP A 109 -27.86 11.92 -3.27
C ASP A 109 -26.42 12.04 -3.83
N ASN A 110 -25.83 10.91 -4.26
CA ASN A 110 -24.46 10.82 -4.77
C ASN A 110 -23.41 11.38 -3.76
N VAL A 111 -23.55 11.02 -2.48
CA VAL A 111 -22.67 11.47 -1.41
C VAL A 111 -22.25 10.33 -0.49
N ILE A 112 -21.11 10.49 0.18
CA ILE A 112 -20.67 9.61 1.28
C ILE A 112 -21.05 10.28 2.59
N ARG A 113 -21.78 9.55 3.44
CA ARG A 113 -22.19 9.96 4.78
C ARG A 113 -21.44 9.15 5.81
N ASP A 114 -20.91 9.81 6.82
CA ASP A 114 -20.24 9.10 7.91
C ASP A 114 -21.20 8.22 8.69
N GLY A 115 -20.70 7.03 9.09
CA GLY A 115 -21.45 6.04 9.85
C GLY A 115 -22.24 5.06 9.00
N LEU A 116 -22.94 4.17 9.71
CA LEU A 116 -23.75 3.10 9.11
C LEU A 116 -25.19 3.60 8.91
N TRP A 117 -25.62 3.68 7.66
CA TRP A 117 -26.99 3.96 7.26
C TRP A 117 -27.60 2.68 6.68
N GLU A 118 -28.90 2.47 6.85
CA GLU A 118 -29.57 1.24 6.40
C GLU A 118 -29.37 0.97 4.91
N CYS A 119 -29.54 1.99 4.07
CA CYS A 119 -29.40 1.90 2.63
C CYS A 119 -28.04 2.44 2.18
N GLY A 120 -27.46 1.79 1.15
CA GLY A 120 -26.23 2.26 0.52
C GLY A 120 -25.05 1.30 0.65
N ARG A 121 -23.98 1.59 -0.13
CA ARG A 121 -22.75 0.80 -0.10
C ARG A 121 -21.88 1.22 1.08
N LYS A 122 -21.43 0.23 1.87
CA LYS A 122 -20.47 0.49 2.97
C LYS A 122 -19.07 0.70 2.42
N ILE A 123 -18.40 1.70 2.97
CA ILE A 123 -17.05 2.15 2.60
C ILE A 123 -16.22 2.19 3.85
N ILE A 124 -15.05 1.57 3.84
CA ILE A 124 -14.10 1.61 4.95
C ILE A 124 -13.34 2.93 4.88
N SER A 125 -13.76 3.91 5.65
CA SER A 125 -13.24 5.28 5.67
C SER A 125 -12.44 5.61 6.94
N PHE A 126 -12.65 4.84 8.01
CA PHE A 126 -12.18 5.15 9.37
C PHE A 126 -12.63 6.53 9.88
N ALA A 127 -13.69 7.12 9.33
CA ALA A 127 -14.13 8.47 9.65
C ALA A 127 -14.42 8.68 11.14
N GLY A 128 -15.07 7.73 11.82
CA GLY A 128 -15.30 7.81 13.26
C GLY A 128 -14.03 7.97 14.08
N VAL A 129 -12.95 7.27 13.69
CA VAL A 129 -11.66 7.34 14.37
C VAL A 129 -10.86 8.58 13.95
N LEU A 130 -10.77 8.85 12.64
CA LEU A 130 -9.88 9.87 12.09
C LEU A 130 -10.49 11.28 12.10
N GLN A 131 -11.80 11.40 11.82
CA GLN A 131 -12.49 12.68 11.74
C GLN A 131 -13.16 13.07 13.06
N GLN A 132 -13.86 12.10 13.69
CA GLN A 132 -14.64 12.32 14.90
C GLN A 132 -13.85 12.06 16.19
N GLY A 133 -12.72 11.36 16.11
CA GLY A 133 -11.82 11.12 17.24
C GLY A 133 -12.41 10.22 18.32
N VAL A 134 -13.26 9.25 17.97
CA VAL A 134 -13.90 8.33 18.93
C VAL A 134 -12.89 7.48 19.71
N PHE A 135 -11.70 7.31 19.17
CA PHE A 135 -10.56 6.64 19.79
C PHE A 135 -9.27 7.39 19.43
N PRO A 136 -8.30 7.55 20.35
CA PRO A 136 -7.11 8.38 20.12
C PRO A 136 -6.04 7.68 19.27
N LEU A 137 -6.44 6.88 18.27
CA LEU A 137 -5.55 6.08 17.43
C LEU A 137 -4.42 6.92 16.78
N PRO A 138 -4.67 8.12 16.21
CA PRO A 138 -3.59 8.91 15.63
C PRO A 138 -2.48 9.26 16.63
N LYS A 139 -2.84 9.60 17.87
CA LYS A 139 -1.87 9.89 18.95
C LYS A 139 -1.09 8.65 19.38
N LEU A 140 -1.75 7.49 19.46
CA LEU A 140 -1.08 6.23 19.77
C LEU A 140 -0.07 5.85 18.68
N MET A 141 -0.41 6.08 17.40
CA MET A 141 0.49 5.85 16.28
C MET A 141 1.71 6.78 16.33
N GLN A 142 1.51 8.08 16.59
CA GLN A 142 2.61 9.05 16.77
C GLN A 142 3.55 8.61 17.91
N LEU A 143 2.98 8.27 19.06
CA LEU A 143 3.76 7.80 20.22
C LEU A 143 4.55 6.52 19.90
N SER A 144 3.91 5.56 19.24
CA SER A 144 4.57 4.29 18.85
C SER A 144 5.74 4.52 17.93
N MET A 145 5.60 5.41 16.93
CA MET A 145 6.70 5.78 16.02
C MET A 145 7.86 6.42 16.76
N GLN A 146 7.56 7.40 17.63
CA GLN A 146 8.57 8.10 18.39
C GLN A 146 9.35 7.16 19.31
N LEU A 147 8.64 6.38 20.14
CA LEU A 147 9.25 5.44 21.05
C LEU A 147 10.04 4.35 20.32
N GLY A 148 9.51 3.85 19.20
CA GLY A 148 10.18 2.85 18.38
C GLY A 148 11.46 3.39 17.75
N ALA A 149 11.42 4.58 17.14
CA ALA A 149 12.57 5.21 16.53
C ALA A 149 13.64 5.56 17.59
N ASP A 150 13.23 6.05 18.76
CA ASP A 150 14.12 6.36 19.87
C ASP A 150 14.82 5.11 20.41
N ALA A 151 14.09 4.00 20.54
CA ALA A 151 14.63 2.74 21.02
C ALA A 151 15.59 2.08 20.03
N MET A 152 15.22 2.08 18.73
CA MET A 152 16.01 1.46 17.67
C MET A 152 17.12 2.38 17.13
N LYS A 153 17.10 3.69 17.48
CA LYS A 153 18.01 4.73 16.95
C LYS A 153 18.00 4.83 15.42
N ARG A 154 16.88 4.47 14.79
CA ARG A 154 16.65 4.45 13.34
C ARG A 154 15.15 4.59 13.07
N PRO A 155 14.75 4.99 11.87
CA PRO A 155 13.38 4.86 11.43
C PRO A 155 12.86 3.43 11.60
N VAL A 156 11.59 3.28 11.93
CA VAL A 156 10.99 1.98 12.24
C VAL A 156 9.73 1.73 11.43
N GLU A 157 9.48 0.46 11.17
CA GLU A 157 8.20 -0.05 10.71
C GLU A 157 7.55 -0.85 11.86
N ILE A 158 6.26 -0.59 12.10
CA ILE A 158 5.51 -1.18 13.20
C ILE A 158 4.24 -1.82 12.64
N GLU A 159 4.06 -3.09 12.94
CA GLU A 159 2.78 -3.77 12.73
C GLU A 159 1.96 -3.73 14.02
N PHE A 160 0.70 -3.40 13.90
CA PHE A 160 -0.21 -3.33 15.03
C PHE A 160 -1.60 -3.83 14.66
N ALA A 161 -2.33 -4.25 15.68
CA ALA A 161 -3.77 -4.49 15.62
C ALA A 161 -4.49 -3.57 16.60
N CYS A 162 -5.73 -3.25 16.31
CA CYS A 162 -6.54 -2.43 17.20
C CYS A 162 -7.96 -2.99 17.26
N ASN A 163 -8.47 -3.22 18.47
CA ASN A 163 -9.87 -3.55 18.72
C ASN A 163 -10.58 -2.30 19.25
N LEU A 164 -11.74 -2.02 18.70
CA LEU A 164 -12.59 -0.92 19.13
C LEU A 164 -13.92 -1.46 19.65
N ASN A 165 -14.29 -1.09 20.86
CA ASN A 165 -15.53 -1.47 21.50
C ASN A 165 -16.63 -0.43 21.23
N ALA A 166 -17.89 -0.85 21.33
CA ALA A 166 -19.04 0.03 21.12
C ALA A 166 -19.11 1.21 22.10
N ASP A 167 -18.52 1.09 23.29
CA ASP A 167 -18.40 2.13 24.31
C ASP A 167 -17.28 3.13 24.05
N ARG A 168 -16.63 3.07 22.87
CA ARG A 168 -15.48 3.88 22.44
C ARG A 168 -14.18 3.59 23.19
N THR A 169 -14.13 2.55 23.99
CA THR A 169 -12.87 2.01 24.48
C THR A 169 -12.21 1.17 23.42
N GLY A 170 -10.91 0.93 23.55
CA GLY A 170 -10.19 0.08 22.61
C GLY A 170 -8.82 -0.30 23.11
N GLU A 171 -8.23 -1.25 22.43
CA GLU A 171 -6.92 -1.78 22.74
C GLU A 171 -6.07 -1.76 21.47
N MET A 172 -4.85 -1.25 21.58
CA MET A 172 -3.86 -1.31 20.51
C MET A 172 -2.76 -2.30 20.89
N TYR A 173 -2.54 -3.29 20.05
CA TYR A 173 -1.54 -4.33 20.21
C TYR A 173 -0.39 -4.07 19.26
N LEU A 174 0.82 -3.91 19.78
CA LEU A 174 2.03 -3.88 18.97
C LEU A 174 2.41 -5.33 18.65
N LEU A 175 2.36 -5.69 17.37
CA LEU A 175 2.60 -7.05 16.89
C LEU A 175 4.07 -7.27 16.53
N GLN A 176 4.65 -6.31 15.81
CA GLN A 176 6.04 -6.35 15.37
C GLN A 176 6.59 -4.95 15.27
N ILE A 177 7.88 -4.78 15.61
CA ILE A 177 8.66 -3.59 15.32
C ILE A 177 9.97 -4.00 14.69
N ARG A 178 10.38 -3.30 13.65
CA ARG A 178 11.66 -3.51 12.95
C ARG A 178 12.27 -2.20 12.50
N PRO A 179 13.60 -2.07 12.49
CA PRO A 179 14.24 -0.89 11.92
C PRO A 179 14.07 -0.90 10.39
N ILE A 180 13.87 0.29 9.82
CA ILE A 180 13.98 0.51 8.38
C ILE A 180 15.46 0.65 8.07
N VAL A 181 15.95 -0.19 7.16
CA VAL A 181 17.34 -0.12 6.68
C VAL A 181 17.36 0.78 5.45
N GLU A 182 18.08 1.87 5.52
CA GLU A 182 18.41 2.74 4.39
C GLU A 182 19.85 2.45 3.98
N GLU A 183 20.07 2.09 2.72
CA GLU A 183 21.41 2.05 2.17
C GLU A 183 21.86 3.48 1.90
N ASN A 184 22.99 3.88 2.50
CA ASN A 184 23.66 5.14 2.21
C ASN A 184 24.36 5.06 0.84
N GLN A 185 23.61 5.25 -0.22
CA GLN A 185 24.18 5.41 -1.56
C GLN A 185 24.50 6.90 -1.79
N ALA A 186 25.54 7.16 -2.59
CA ALA A 186 25.94 8.52 -2.92
C ALA A 186 24.81 9.29 -3.61
N VAL A 187 24.53 10.49 -3.11
CA VAL A 187 23.56 11.38 -3.75
C VAL A 187 24.16 11.90 -5.06
N VAL A 188 23.43 11.73 -6.16
CA VAL A 188 23.83 12.29 -7.46
C VAL A 188 23.53 13.79 -7.45
N GLU A 189 24.57 14.59 -7.57
CA GLU A 189 24.42 16.03 -7.71
C GLU A 189 24.01 16.40 -9.15
N ASN A 190 23.16 17.42 -9.28
CA ASN A 190 22.81 18.06 -10.56
C ASN A 190 21.81 17.34 -11.48
N LEU A 191 20.91 16.51 -10.97
CA LEU A 191 19.80 15.95 -11.76
C LEU A 191 18.93 17.02 -12.45
N SER A 192 18.82 18.21 -11.84
CA SER A 192 18.06 19.34 -12.40
C SER A 192 18.69 19.94 -13.66
N GLN A 193 19.95 19.63 -13.97
CA GLN A 193 20.66 20.12 -15.17
C GLN A 193 20.44 19.22 -16.39
N ILE A 194 19.85 18.04 -16.22
CA ILE A 194 19.56 17.13 -17.33
C ILE A 194 18.31 17.65 -18.04
N ALA A 195 18.42 17.93 -19.34
CA ALA A 195 17.29 18.40 -20.15
C ALA A 195 16.23 17.31 -20.33
N ASP A 196 14.95 17.70 -20.44
CA ASP A 196 13.84 16.73 -20.51
C ASP A 196 13.88 15.86 -21.78
N ASP A 197 14.44 16.37 -22.86
CA ASP A 197 14.65 15.62 -24.11
C ASP A 197 15.72 14.53 -24.02
N GLN A 198 16.52 14.55 -22.95
CA GLN A 198 17.53 13.53 -22.62
C GLN A 198 17.00 12.50 -21.60
N CYS A 199 15.79 12.68 -21.10
CA CYS A 199 15.19 11.80 -20.09
C CYS A 199 14.15 10.88 -20.72
N LEU A 200 14.25 9.58 -20.47
CA LEU A 200 13.16 8.65 -20.76
C LEU A 200 11.99 8.86 -19.79
N LEU A 201 12.28 9.04 -18.52
CA LEU A 201 11.34 9.29 -17.45
C LEU A 201 11.94 10.27 -16.43
N ARG A 202 11.10 11.12 -15.87
CA ARG A 202 11.47 12.02 -14.75
C ARG A 202 10.33 12.07 -13.76
N THR A 203 10.61 11.98 -12.47
CA THR A 203 9.64 12.13 -11.41
C THR A 203 10.30 12.66 -10.14
N ASP A 204 9.55 13.40 -9.36
CA ASP A 204 9.94 13.81 -8.00
C ASP A 204 9.54 12.74 -6.96
N MET A 205 8.83 11.70 -7.39
CA MET A 205 8.38 10.60 -6.54
C MET A 205 9.26 9.37 -6.77
N ALA A 206 10.45 9.41 -6.20
CA ALA A 206 11.45 8.35 -6.35
C ALA A 206 11.99 7.89 -4.99
N LEU A 207 12.31 6.61 -4.89
CA LEU A 207 13.06 5.99 -3.81
C LEU A 207 14.31 5.32 -4.39
N GLY A 208 15.41 5.44 -3.69
CA GLY A 208 16.72 5.00 -4.12
C GLY A 208 17.61 6.17 -4.46
N HIS A 209 18.90 5.95 -4.33
CA HIS A 209 19.95 6.93 -4.60
C HIS A 209 21.02 6.28 -5.48
N GLY A 210 21.74 7.09 -6.19
CA GLY A 210 22.91 6.64 -6.96
C GLY A 210 22.68 6.72 -8.46
N GLU A 211 23.66 6.20 -9.19
CA GLU A 211 23.74 6.20 -10.64
C GLU A 211 24.09 4.78 -11.11
N SER A 212 23.39 4.28 -12.11
CA SER A 212 23.66 3.00 -12.72
C SER A 212 23.90 3.15 -14.22
N HIS A 213 25.05 2.65 -14.70
CA HIS A 213 25.43 2.67 -16.12
C HIS A 213 25.27 1.30 -16.79
N GLU A 214 24.85 0.30 -16.03
CA GLU A 214 24.77 -1.12 -16.50
C GLU A 214 23.42 -1.48 -17.07
N VAL A 215 22.36 -0.70 -16.76
CA VAL A 215 21.00 -1.00 -17.20
C VAL A 215 20.78 -0.46 -18.62
N ARG A 216 20.46 -1.34 -19.57
CA ARG A 216 20.25 -1.00 -20.99
C ARG A 216 18.89 -1.36 -21.50
N ASP A 217 18.20 -2.24 -20.80
CA ASP A 217 16.96 -2.86 -21.24
C ASP A 217 15.77 -2.35 -20.43
N VAL A 218 14.61 -2.31 -21.09
CA VAL A 218 13.35 -1.87 -20.50
C VAL A 218 12.28 -2.91 -20.80
N VAL A 219 11.66 -3.43 -19.76
CA VAL A 219 10.44 -4.23 -19.86
C VAL A 219 9.25 -3.31 -19.58
N TYR A 220 8.46 -3.03 -20.60
CA TYR A 220 7.35 -2.08 -20.55
C TYR A 220 6.00 -2.74 -20.83
N VAL A 221 5.08 -2.66 -19.88
CA VAL A 221 3.70 -3.09 -20.07
C VAL A 221 2.91 -1.93 -20.69
N LYS A 222 2.51 -2.10 -21.94
CA LYS A 222 1.78 -1.07 -22.70
C LYS A 222 0.40 -0.84 -22.11
N THR A 223 0.07 0.44 -21.89
CA THR A 223 -1.23 0.90 -21.37
C THR A 223 -2.11 1.53 -22.46
N SER A 224 -1.72 1.36 -23.75
CA SER A 224 -2.46 1.86 -24.90
C SER A 224 -3.79 1.13 -25.13
N GLU A 225 -4.54 1.52 -26.15
CA GLU A 225 -5.81 0.89 -26.57
C GLU A 225 -5.72 -0.65 -26.53
N GLY A 226 -6.54 -1.27 -25.66
CA GLY A 226 -6.57 -2.72 -25.45
C GLY A 226 -6.00 -3.22 -24.13
N TYR A 227 -5.38 -2.37 -23.29
CA TYR A 227 -4.98 -2.79 -21.95
C TYR A 227 -6.22 -3.13 -21.10
N ASN A 228 -6.24 -4.37 -20.58
CA ASN A 228 -7.31 -4.88 -19.76
C ASN A 228 -6.74 -5.36 -18.41
N PRO A 229 -7.05 -4.70 -17.28
CA PRO A 229 -6.57 -5.13 -15.96
C PRO A 229 -6.93 -6.57 -15.58
N LEU A 230 -7.96 -7.15 -16.17
CA LEU A 230 -8.36 -8.55 -15.93
C LEU A 230 -7.31 -9.54 -16.46
N GLU A 231 -6.46 -9.12 -17.39
CA GLU A 231 -5.37 -9.93 -17.99
C GLU A 231 -4.04 -9.74 -17.25
N ASN A 232 -4.02 -9.03 -16.12
CA ASN A 232 -2.79 -8.77 -15.35
C ASN A 232 -2.10 -10.04 -14.84
N LYS A 233 -2.79 -11.17 -14.75
CA LYS A 233 -2.17 -12.45 -14.40
C LYS A 233 -1.32 -13.00 -15.55
N GLU A 234 -1.80 -12.87 -16.76
CA GLU A 234 -1.08 -13.24 -17.97
C GLU A 234 0.13 -12.34 -18.18
N VAL A 235 -0.06 -11.03 -17.99
CA VAL A 235 1.03 -10.04 -18.01
C VAL A 235 2.11 -10.39 -16.97
N ALA A 236 1.74 -10.79 -15.76
CA ALA A 236 2.69 -11.22 -14.73
C ALA A 236 3.52 -12.42 -15.16
N GLN A 237 2.94 -13.38 -15.89
CA GLN A 237 3.65 -14.55 -16.42
C GLN A 237 4.63 -14.18 -17.55
N GLU A 238 4.25 -13.25 -18.41
CA GLU A 238 5.15 -12.72 -19.46
C GLU A 238 6.34 -11.99 -18.84
N VAL A 239 6.09 -11.13 -17.86
CA VAL A 239 7.15 -10.44 -17.11
C VAL A 239 8.09 -11.42 -16.42
N GLU A 240 7.57 -12.49 -15.81
CA GLU A 240 8.40 -13.55 -15.23
C GLU A 240 9.27 -14.23 -16.27
N THR A 241 8.76 -14.42 -17.47
CA THR A 241 9.52 -15.04 -18.56
C THR A 241 10.69 -14.16 -18.98
N PHE A 242 10.49 -12.86 -19.17
CA PHE A 242 11.57 -11.89 -19.42
C PHE A 242 12.56 -11.83 -18.27
N ASN A 243 12.06 -11.75 -17.02
CA ASN A 243 12.93 -11.72 -15.85
C ASN A 243 13.87 -12.92 -15.79
N ARG A 244 13.38 -14.11 -16.14
CA ARG A 244 14.21 -15.33 -16.16
C ARG A 244 15.31 -15.23 -17.20
N GLN A 245 15.02 -14.72 -18.39
CA GLN A 245 16.03 -14.52 -19.44
C GLN A 245 17.13 -13.55 -18.97
N PHE A 246 16.75 -12.38 -18.45
CA PHE A 246 17.71 -11.40 -17.91
C PHE A 246 18.53 -11.99 -16.75
N ALA A 247 17.90 -12.72 -15.84
CA ALA A 247 18.60 -13.34 -14.72
C ALA A 247 19.62 -14.41 -15.17
N ASP A 248 19.26 -15.23 -16.16
CA ASP A 248 20.14 -16.28 -16.73
C ASP A 248 21.34 -15.67 -17.48
N ASP A 249 21.13 -14.53 -18.14
CA ASP A 249 22.17 -13.78 -18.86
C ASP A 249 23.02 -12.90 -17.93
N GLY A 250 22.62 -12.76 -16.65
CA GLY A 250 23.27 -11.87 -15.67
C GLY A 250 23.03 -10.39 -15.94
N GLU A 251 22.03 -10.05 -16.71
CA GLU A 251 21.67 -8.70 -17.11
C GLU A 251 20.58 -8.11 -16.19
N ARG A 252 20.47 -6.78 -16.23
CA ARG A 252 19.49 -6.00 -15.45
C ARG A 252 18.63 -5.16 -16.37
N TYR A 253 17.39 -4.85 -15.92
CA TYR A 253 16.44 -4.07 -16.69
C TYR A 253 15.64 -3.07 -15.83
N VAL A 254 15.02 -2.11 -16.50
CA VAL A 254 14.00 -1.23 -15.90
C VAL A 254 12.63 -1.85 -16.15
N LEU A 255 11.86 -2.07 -15.10
CA LEU A 255 10.48 -2.58 -15.17
C LEU A 255 9.48 -1.43 -15.09
N ILE A 256 8.67 -1.24 -16.13
CA ILE A 256 7.67 -0.17 -16.19
C ILE A 256 6.29 -0.78 -16.44
N GLY A 257 5.31 -0.42 -15.62
CA GLY A 257 3.94 -0.90 -15.84
C GLY A 257 2.87 -0.14 -15.08
N PRO A 258 1.60 -0.37 -15.45
CA PRO A 258 0.46 0.29 -14.85
C PRO A 258 0.13 -0.27 -13.47
N GLY A 259 -0.27 0.60 -12.57
CA GLY A 259 -0.69 0.18 -11.24
C GLY A 259 0.48 -0.23 -10.36
N ARG A 260 0.16 -0.94 -9.28
CA ARG A 260 1.14 -1.43 -8.30
C ARG A 260 1.70 -2.77 -8.70
N TRP A 261 3.00 -2.92 -8.64
CA TRP A 261 3.65 -4.21 -8.76
C TRP A 261 3.46 -5.03 -7.48
N GLY A 262 3.16 -6.32 -7.62
CA GLY A 262 2.95 -7.23 -6.49
C GLY A 262 1.59 -7.12 -5.81
N SER A 263 0.65 -6.36 -6.36
CA SER A 263 -0.72 -6.32 -5.84
C SER A 263 -1.48 -7.60 -6.17
N SER A 264 -2.13 -8.19 -5.17
CA SER A 264 -3.03 -9.34 -5.36
C SER A 264 -4.39 -8.93 -5.96
N ASP A 265 -4.71 -7.62 -5.96
CA ASP A 265 -5.92 -7.06 -6.56
C ASP A 265 -5.62 -6.63 -8.01
N PRO A 266 -6.22 -7.29 -9.04
CA PRO A 266 -6.01 -6.94 -10.44
C PRO A 266 -6.42 -5.50 -10.78
N GLY A 267 -7.37 -4.94 -10.03
CA GLY A 267 -7.79 -3.53 -10.18
C GLY A 267 -6.77 -2.52 -9.70
N LEU A 268 -5.77 -2.95 -8.91
CA LEU A 268 -4.72 -2.09 -8.35
C LEU A 268 -3.38 -2.23 -9.08
N GLY A 269 -3.15 -3.33 -9.78
CA GLY A 269 -1.88 -3.54 -10.47
C GLY A 269 -1.61 -4.98 -10.91
N ILE A 270 -0.33 -5.28 -11.11
CA ILE A 270 0.13 -6.55 -11.68
C ILE A 270 0.62 -7.48 -10.56
N PRO A 271 0.06 -8.70 -10.42
CA PRO A 271 0.31 -9.60 -9.29
C PRO A 271 1.60 -10.41 -9.44
N VAL A 272 2.75 -9.72 -9.56
CA VAL A 272 4.06 -10.38 -9.60
C VAL A 272 4.54 -10.77 -8.21
N LYS A 273 5.30 -11.84 -8.10
CA LYS A 273 6.11 -12.14 -6.92
C LYS A 273 7.49 -11.49 -7.07
N TRP A 274 8.16 -11.22 -5.94
CA TRP A 274 9.51 -10.67 -5.99
C TRP A 274 10.47 -11.51 -6.82
N SER A 275 10.42 -12.84 -6.70
CA SER A 275 11.23 -13.77 -7.48
C SER A 275 11.01 -13.65 -8.99
N SER A 276 9.82 -13.22 -9.42
CA SER A 276 9.45 -13.06 -10.82
C SER A 276 9.95 -11.77 -11.47
N ILE A 277 10.60 -10.88 -10.67
CA ILE A 277 11.15 -9.59 -11.12
C ILE A 277 12.52 -9.29 -10.49
N SER A 278 13.21 -10.33 -10.01
CA SER A 278 14.46 -10.20 -9.24
C SER A 278 15.63 -9.59 -10.01
N ALA A 279 15.59 -9.58 -11.34
CA ALA A 279 16.60 -8.95 -12.19
C ALA A 279 16.29 -7.46 -12.48
N ALA A 280 15.14 -6.93 -12.06
CA ALA A 280 14.85 -5.51 -12.19
C ALA A 280 15.75 -4.67 -11.27
N SER A 281 16.41 -3.65 -11.82
CA SER A 281 17.21 -2.66 -11.08
C SER A 281 16.40 -1.43 -10.71
N VAL A 282 15.39 -1.11 -11.52
CA VAL A 282 14.48 0.01 -11.29
C VAL A 282 13.06 -0.47 -11.60
N ILE A 283 12.14 -0.11 -10.73
CA ILE A 283 10.72 -0.44 -10.87
C ILE A 283 9.95 0.88 -10.95
N VAL A 284 9.11 1.00 -11.97
CA VAL A 284 8.27 2.17 -12.21
C VAL A 284 6.81 1.77 -12.19
N GLU A 285 6.05 2.42 -11.33
CA GLU A 285 4.59 2.32 -11.26
C GLU A 285 3.95 3.52 -11.96
N LEU A 286 3.17 3.25 -13.01
CA LEU A 286 2.48 4.28 -13.76
C LEU A 286 1.02 4.40 -13.34
N GLY A 287 0.58 5.62 -13.04
CA GLY A 287 -0.84 5.96 -12.92
C GLY A 287 -1.57 5.70 -14.24
N ILE A 288 -2.80 5.25 -14.13
CA ILE A 288 -3.69 5.09 -15.27
C ILE A 288 -4.69 6.26 -15.26
N GLU A 289 -5.16 6.68 -16.41
CA GLU A 289 -6.15 7.76 -16.53
C GLU A 289 -7.35 7.52 -15.58
N GLY A 290 -7.61 8.49 -14.70
CA GLY A 290 -8.63 8.39 -13.64
C GLY A 290 -8.24 7.54 -12.42
N TYR A 291 -6.97 7.09 -12.31
CA TYR A 291 -6.47 6.34 -11.17
C TYR A 291 -5.07 6.79 -10.77
N GLN A 292 -4.98 7.56 -9.68
CA GLN A 292 -3.70 7.90 -9.06
C GLN A 292 -3.17 6.70 -8.28
N ILE A 293 -1.92 6.36 -8.51
CA ILE A 293 -1.24 5.34 -7.72
C ILE A 293 -0.77 5.95 -6.41
N ASP A 294 -1.19 5.32 -5.33
CA ASP A 294 -0.57 5.50 -4.03
C ASP A 294 0.58 4.50 -3.91
N ALA A 295 1.79 5.00 -3.69
CA ALA A 295 2.99 4.17 -3.60
C ALA A 295 2.79 2.98 -2.64
N SER A 296 3.32 1.82 -3.02
CA SER A 296 3.10 0.52 -2.34
C SER A 296 3.73 0.43 -0.93
N GLN A 297 3.88 1.55 -0.22
CA GLN A 297 4.46 1.60 1.12
C GLN A 297 3.69 0.70 2.10
N GLY A 298 4.43 -0.06 2.91
CA GLY A 298 3.84 -0.97 3.90
C GLY A 298 3.56 -2.38 3.38
N THR A 299 3.81 -2.68 2.11
CA THR A 299 3.70 -4.02 1.54
C THR A 299 5.01 -4.80 1.65
N HIS A 300 4.93 -6.14 1.61
CA HIS A 300 6.14 -6.98 1.49
C HIS A 300 6.93 -6.67 0.21
N PHE A 301 6.24 -6.32 -0.87
CA PHE A 301 6.86 -5.88 -2.11
C PHE A 301 7.76 -4.66 -1.89
N PHE A 302 7.25 -3.63 -1.26
CA PHE A 302 8.00 -2.41 -0.98
C PHE A 302 9.18 -2.64 -0.01
N GLN A 303 9.05 -3.58 0.92
CA GLN A 303 10.15 -3.98 1.80
C GLN A 303 11.30 -4.59 1.01
N ASN A 304 11.01 -5.44 0.03
CA ASN A 304 12.04 -6.00 -0.84
C ASN A 304 12.72 -4.91 -1.68
N VAL A 305 11.95 -3.97 -2.24
CA VAL A 305 12.48 -2.80 -2.97
C VAL A 305 13.52 -2.06 -2.11
N THR A 306 13.16 -1.72 -0.87
CA THR A 306 14.05 -0.98 0.02
C THR A 306 15.25 -1.79 0.52
N SER A 307 15.05 -3.09 0.79
CA SER A 307 16.10 -3.96 1.36
C SER A 307 17.14 -4.40 0.32
N LEU A 308 16.78 -4.41 -0.96
CA LEU A 308 17.63 -4.87 -2.05
C LEU A 308 18.17 -3.72 -2.91
N GLY A 309 17.99 -2.46 -2.46
CA GLY A 309 18.53 -1.29 -3.14
C GLY A 309 17.99 -1.08 -4.56
N VAL A 310 16.77 -1.55 -4.84
CA VAL A 310 16.14 -1.36 -6.16
C VAL A 310 15.55 0.03 -6.25
N GLY A 311 15.86 0.75 -7.32
CA GLY A 311 15.27 2.06 -7.61
C GLY A 311 13.75 1.91 -7.80
N TYR A 312 12.98 2.83 -7.22
CA TYR A 312 11.52 2.77 -7.32
C TYR A 312 10.95 4.15 -7.61
N LEU A 313 10.18 4.24 -8.67
CA LEU A 313 9.59 5.47 -9.15
C LEU A 313 8.08 5.32 -9.29
N THR A 314 7.37 6.39 -8.95
CA THR A 314 5.91 6.47 -9.19
C THR A 314 5.67 7.68 -10.08
N ILE A 315 4.89 7.49 -11.14
CA ILE A 315 4.52 8.54 -12.09
C ILE A 315 3.00 8.55 -12.19
N ASN A 316 2.40 9.65 -11.77
CA ASN A 316 0.98 9.91 -11.96
C ASN A 316 0.80 10.88 -13.13
N PRO A 317 -0.23 10.68 -13.99
CA PRO A 317 -0.51 11.57 -15.13
C PRO A 317 -0.93 12.96 -14.68
#